data_610ab8aefa20ddb2d11264e068733760
#
_entry.id   610ab8aefa20ddb2d11264e068733760
#
_cell.length_a   1.000
_cell.length_b   1.000
_cell.length_c   1.000
_cell.angle_alpha   90.00
_cell.angle_beta   90.00
_cell.angle_gamma   90.00
#
_symmetry.space_group_name_H-M   'P 1'
#
loop_
_entity.id
_entity.type
_entity.pdbx_description
1 polymer ?
#
loop_
_entity_poly.entity_id
_entity_poly.type
_entity_poly.pdbx_seq_one_letter_code
_entity_poly.pdbx_strand_id
1 'polypeptide(L)'
;MKKILTSLAVVTTLASTLSADFARVEMGAGVWGQTPSGYATRTDGDGFLNLDGTYRSSENNSQEMYAWVLIKHPIPIVPNLRLEYVSVYDEGLTTGDVNGIGVTDSPTSLDTKQYDIIPYYNILDNTFWTTIDLGLDIKIIQSHTIVDAVDTTGLGGIAVDTTIYDSTDTTVVPLLYARARVQVPMTGFGAETDVKVISDGTNTLYDIRAKVDYTFDIFPIVQPALEVGYRVQQLTVDDGDTQVDLNYAGLYAGLMLRF
;
A
#
# COMPACT_ATOMS: atom_id res chain seq x y z
N MET A 1 -21.19 17.31 -2.10
CA MET A 1 -21.56 17.16 -0.69
C MET A 1 -22.81 16.28 -0.48
N LYS A 2 -23.96 16.49 -1.16
CA LYS A 2 -25.17 15.66 -0.99
C LYS A 2 -24.95 14.16 -1.28
N LYS A 3 -24.15 13.78 -2.28
CA LYS A 3 -23.87 12.38 -2.66
C LYS A 3 -23.00 11.64 -1.62
N ILE A 4 -22.08 12.32 -0.96
CA ILE A 4 -21.22 11.75 0.09
C ILE A 4 -22.04 11.49 1.36
N LEU A 5 -22.93 12.40 1.72
CA LEU A 5 -23.84 12.23 2.85
C LEU A 5 -24.84 11.08 2.64
N THR A 6 -25.30 10.86 1.41
CA THR A 6 -26.21 9.74 1.08
C THR A 6 -25.47 8.40 1.16
N SER A 7 -24.22 8.33 0.73
CA SER A 7 -23.39 7.12 0.83
C SER A 7 -23.07 6.78 2.28
N LEU A 8 -22.78 7.77 3.11
CA LEU A 8 -22.55 7.58 4.54
C LEU A 8 -23.83 7.12 5.27
N ALA A 9 -24.98 7.67 4.90
CA ALA A 9 -26.28 7.29 5.47
C ALA A 9 -26.68 5.83 5.11
N VAL A 10 -26.34 5.34 3.92
CA VAL A 10 -26.59 3.94 3.53
C VAL A 10 -25.71 2.97 4.33
N VAL A 11 -24.45 3.31 4.59
CA VAL A 11 -23.56 2.50 5.42
C VAL A 11 -24.07 2.44 6.87
N THR A 12 -24.54 3.55 7.42
CA THR A 12 -25.04 3.60 8.80
C THR A 12 -26.38 2.86 8.98
N THR A 13 -27.26 2.84 7.97
CA THR A 13 -28.54 2.10 8.06
C THR A 13 -28.35 0.58 7.94
N LEU A 14 -27.33 0.09 7.26
CA LEU A 14 -26.98 -1.33 7.22
C LEU A 14 -26.37 -1.82 8.56
N ALA A 15 -25.62 -0.98 9.26
CA ALA A 15 -24.97 -1.33 10.52
C ALA A 15 -25.96 -1.43 11.70
N SER A 16 -27.07 -0.70 11.69
CA SER A 16 -28.03 -0.62 12.82
C SER A 16 -28.94 -1.84 12.98
N THR A 17 -28.95 -2.79 12.06
CA THR A 17 -29.84 -3.98 12.10
C THR A 17 -29.11 -5.28 12.46
N LEU A 18 -27.81 -5.25 12.71
CA LEU A 18 -26.98 -6.43 12.87
C LEU A 18 -26.40 -6.50 14.28
N SER A 19 -26.60 -7.63 14.95
CA SER A 19 -25.92 -7.94 16.22
C SER A 19 -24.41 -7.87 16.01
N ALA A 20 -23.66 -7.29 16.95
CA ALA A 20 -22.25 -6.94 16.86
C ALA A 20 -21.29 -8.10 16.47
N ASP A 21 -21.71 -9.35 16.60
CA ASP A 21 -20.92 -10.53 16.21
C ASP A 21 -21.24 -11.08 14.82
N PHE A 22 -22.34 -10.63 14.20
CA PHE A 22 -22.86 -11.24 12.97
C PHE A 22 -22.43 -10.48 11.70
N ALA A 23 -22.33 -9.17 11.75
CA ALA A 23 -21.80 -8.35 10.68
C ALA A 23 -21.04 -7.19 11.27
N ARG A 24 -19.94 -6.84 10.65
CA ARG A 24 -19.06 -5.77 11.10
C ARG A 24 -18.51 -5.00 9.91
N VAL A 25 -18.49 -3.68 10.02
CA VAL A 25 -17.79 -2.81 9.08
C VAL A 25 -16.75 -2.04 9.87
N GLU A 26 -15.53 -2.12 9.41
CA GLU A 26 -14.43 -1.29 9.90
C GLU A 26 -13.85 -0.51 8.74
N MET A 27 -13.42 0.69 8.98
CA MET A 27 -12.68 1.49 7.99
C MET A 27 -11.61 2.30 8.68
N GLY A 28 -10.54 2.56 7.97
CA GLY A 28 -9.43 3.38 8.45
C GLY A 28 -8.78 4.15 7.32
N ALA A 29 -8.17 5.26 7.68
CA ALA A 29 -7.34 6.06 6.79
C ALA A 29 -6.29 6.81 7.58
N GLY A 30 -5.15 7.06 6.95
CA GLY A 30 -4.05 7.75 7.60
C GLY A 30 -2.89 8.02 6.67
N VAL A 31 -1.74 8.20 7.28
CA VAL A 31 -0.48 8.49 6.59
C VAL A 31 0.55 7.41 6.91
N TRP A 32 1.35 7.09 5.91
CA TRP A 32 2.47 6.17 6.00
C TRP A 32 3.75 6.92 5.65
N GLY A 33 4.66 7.07 6.62
CA GLY A 33 5.98 7.61 6.41
C GLY A 33 6.88 6.53 5.81
N GLN A 34 7.20 6.66 4.54
CA GLN A 34 7.96 5.66 3.79
C GLN A 34 9.44 6.02 3.74
N THR A 35 10.29 5.00 3.84
CA THR A 35 11.70 5.08 3.53
C THR A 35 11.97 4.09 2.38
N PRO A 36 11.81 4.54 1.13
CA PRO A 36 12.07 3.71 -0.03
C PRO A 36 13.57 3.41 -0.16
N SER A 37 13.90 2.25 -0.73
CA SER A 37 15.27 1.85 -1.08
C SER A 37 15.24 0.80 -2.17
N GLY A 38 16.33 0.66 -2.90
CA GLY A 38 16.49 -0.40 -3.88
C GLY A 38 16.83 0.10 -5.28
N TYR A 39 16.66 -0.77 -6.27
CA TYR A 39 17.00 -0.50 -7.66
C TYR A 39 16.11 -1.25 -8.63
N ALA A 40 16.06 -0.76 -9.86
CA ALA A 40 15.52 -1.46 -11.02
C ALA A 40 16.49 -1.31 -12.21
N THR A 41 16.84 -2.41 -12.87
CA THR A 41 17.77 -2.41 -14.03
C THR A 41 17.25 -3.34 -15.12
N ARG A 42 17.60 -2.99 -16.38
CA ARG A 42 17.42 -3.84 -17.56
C ARG A 42 18.77 -4.07 -18.23
N THR A 43 19.05 -5.32 -18.59
CA THR A 43 20.30 -5.74 -19.22
C THR A 43 20.37 -5.44 -20.72
N ASP A 44 19.25 -5.17 -21.36
CA ASP A 44 19.14 -4.81 -22.78
C ASP A 44 19.57 -3.35 -23.08
N GLY A 45 20.07 -2.63 -22.09
CA GLY A 45 20.63 -1.27 -22.23
C GLY A 45 19.63 -0.15 -21.93
N ASP A 46 18.39 -0.50 -21.63
CA ASP A 46 17.33 0.47 -21.39
C ASP A 46 17.23 0.82 -19.88
N GLY A 47 18.14 1.65 -19.42
CA GLY A 47 17.99 2.36 -18.15
C GLY A 47 18.29 1.56 -16.87
N PHE A 48 18.93 2.21 -15.93
CA PHE A 48 19.15 1.77 -14.57
C PHE A 48 18.56 2.81 -13.62
N LEU A 49 17.52 2.46 -12.89
CA LEU A 49 16.94 3.29 -11.86
C LEU A 49 17.52 2.89 -10.50
N ASN A 50 18.18 3.81 -9.83
CA ASN A 50 18.70 3.61 -8.48
C ASN A 50 17.90 4.48 -7.49
N LEU A 51 17.21 3.84 -6.58
CA LEU A 51 16.46 4.45 -5.49
C LEU A 51 17.26 4.47 -4.18
N ASP A 52 18.55 4.06 -4.22
CA ASP A 52 19.39 4.08 -3.02
C ASP A 52 19.58 5.53 -2.54
N GLY A 53 19.29 5.76 -1.26
CA GLY A 53 19.18 7.06 -0.61
C GLY A 53 20.39 8.01 -0.70
N THR A 54 21.45 7.64 -1.43
CA THR A 54 22.62 8.49 -1.67
C THR A 54 22.30 9.75 -2.46
N TYR A 55 21.20 9.74 -3.21
CA TYR A 55 20.75 10.85 -4.06
C TYR A 55 19.47 11.55 -3.56
N ARG A 56 18.90 11.04 -2.48
CA ARG A 56 17.82 11.75 -1.79
C ARG A 56 18.41 12.88 -0.98
N SER A 57 17.88 14.08 -1.15
CA SER A 57 18.03 15.06 -0.11
C SER A 57 17.42 14.43 1.16
N SER A 58 18.14 14.43 2.25
CA SER A 58 17.76 13.81 3.54
C SER A 58 16.42 14.29 4.14
N GLU A 59 15.61 15.00 3.37
CA GLU A 59 14.32 15.58 3.72
C GLU A 59 13.11 14.86 3.10
N ASN A 60 13.30 13.91 2.17
CA ASN A 60 12.20 13.20 1.50
C ASN A 60 11.84 11.87 2.16
N ASN A 61 11.46 11.90 3.43
CA ASN A 61 10.49 10.93 3.94
C ASN A 61 9.16 11.28 3.28
N SER A 62 8.78 10.57 2.23
CA SER A 62 7.47 10.76 1.64
C SER A 62 6.41 10.32 2.64
N GLN A 63 5.44 11.19 2.90
CA GLN A 63 4.28 10.88 3.70
C GLN A 63 3.13 10.57 2.75
N GLU A 64 2.86 9.28 2.58
CA GLU A 64 1.88 8.81 1.65
C GLU A 64 0.58 8.40 2.33
N MET A 65 -0.52 8.45 1.60
CA MET A 65 -1.84 8.15 2.14
C MET A 65 -2.16 6.67 2.03
N TYR A 66 -2.88 6.16 3.03
CA TYR A 66 -3.54 4.86 2.93
C TYR A 66 -5.00 4.97 3.40
N ALA A 67 -5.83 4.07 2.89
CA ALA A 67 -7.19 3.87 3.37
C ALA A 67 -7.57 2.40 3.22
N TRP A 68 -8.45 1.91 4.09
CA TRP A 68 -8.97 0.55 4.01
C TRP A 68 -10.39 0.46 4.54
N VAL A 69 -11.12 -0.53 4.04
CA VAL A 69 -12.45 -0.92 4.51
C VAL A 69 -12.49 -2.43 4.66
N LEU A 70 -13.00 -2.91 5.79
CA LEU A 70 -13.22 -4.32 6.06
C LEU A 70 -14.71 -4.53 6.30
N ILE A 71 -15.28 -5.50 5.58
CA ILE A 71 -16.71 -5.86 5.65
C ILE A 71 -16.80 -7.32 6.01
N LYS A 72 -17.34 -7.63 7.18
CA LYS A 72 -17.74 -8.96 7.60
C LYS A 72 -19.25 -9.08 7.48
N HIS A 73 -19.74 -10.20 6.94
CA HIS A 73 -21.17 -10.46 6.78
C HIS A 73 -21.52 -11.88 7.26
N PRO A 74 -22.78 -12.13 7.62
CA PRO A 74 -23.21 -13.39 8.18
C PRO A 74 -23.53 -14.48 7.15
N ILE A 75 -23.41 -14.23 5.87
CA ILE A 75 -23.81 -15.17 4.81
C ILE A 75 -22.75 -16.27 4.71
N PRO A 76 -23.04 -17.54 5.05
CA PRO A 76 -22.10 -18.62 4.89
C PRO A 76 -21.71 -18.79 3.42
N ILE A 77 -20.50 -19.29 3.13
CA ILE A 77 -20.00 -19.58 1.78
C ILE A 77 -19.54 -18.33 1.01
N VAL A 78 -20.15 -17.17 1.22
CA VAL A 78 -19.69 -15.91 0.60
C VAL A 78 -18.49 -15.41 1.41
N PRO A 79 -17.35 -15.10 0.78
CA PRO A 79 -16.20 -14.55 1.49
C PRO A 79 -16.51 -13.13 2.00
N ASN A 80 -15.98 -12.78 3.15
CA ASN A 80 -15.90 -11.42 3.62
C ASN A 80 -15.01 -10.61 2.67
N LEU A 81 -15.03 -9.30 2.75
CA LEU A 81 -14.29 -8.44 1.84
C LEU A 81 -13.47 -7.40 2.60
N ARG A 82 -12.22 -7.26 2.20
CA ARG A 82 -11.39 -6.12 2.59
C ARG A 82 -10.94 -5.40 1.33
N LEU A 83 -11.00 -4.08 1.33
CA LEU A 83 -10.50 -3.21 0.27
C LEU A 83 -9.42 -2.32 0.88
N GLU A 84 -8.32 -2.13 0.16
CA GLU A 84 -7.26 -1.21 0.58
C GLU A 84 -6.83 -0.31 -0.58
N TYR A 85 -6.41 0.89 -0.24
CA TYR A 85 -5.72 1.82 -1.10
C TYR A 85 -4.44 2.28 -0.41
N VAL A 86 -3.36 2.35 -1.17
CA VAL A 86 -2.08 2.87 -0.69
C VAL A 86 -1.40 3.62 -1.82
N SER A 87 -0.90 4.81 -1.53
CA SER A 87 0.06 5.48 -2.40
C SER A 87 1.49 5.20 -1.95
N VAL A 88 2.38 5.16 -2.92
CA VAL A 88 3.83 5.04 -2.74
C VAL A 88 4.47 6.03 -3.68
N TYR A 89 5.33 6.88 -3.17
CA TYR A 89 6.09 7.83 -3.97
C TYR A 89 7.58 7.66 -3.73
N ASP A 90 8.32 7.70 -4.83
CA ASP A 90 9.76 7.58 -4.78
C ASP A 90 10.44 8.49 -5.81
N GLU A 91 11.66 8.90 -5.49
CA GLU A 91 12.55 9.66 -6.37
C GLU A 91 13.91 8.99 -6.42
N GLY A 92 14.52 8.97 -7.59
CA GLY A 92 15.82 8.39 -7.79
C GLY A 92 16.54 8.98 -9.01
N LEU A 93 17.60 8.32 -9.42
CA LEU A 93 18.36 8.69 -10.61
C LEU A 93 18.40 7.51 -11.59
N THR A 94 18.24 7.84 -12.87
CA THR A 94 18.36 6.87 -13.96
C THR A 94 19.64 7.13 -14.73
N THR A 95 20.39 6.05 -15.00
CA THR A 95 21.56 6.06 -15.87
C THR A 95 21.42 4.94 -16.90
N GLY A 96 21.67 5.23 -18.16
CA GLY A 96 21.59 4.26 -19.27
C GLY A 96 20.89 4.85 -20.49
N ASP A 97 20.31 4.02 -21.32
CA ASP A 97 19.51 4.44 -22.47
C ASP A 97 18.02 4.49 -22.08
N VAL A 98 17.38 5.60 -22.33
CA VAL A 98 15.95 5.81 -22.13
C VAL A 98 15.37 6.28 -23.46
N ASN A 99 14.61 5.41 -24.13
CA ASN A 99 14.01 5.67 -25.43
C ASN A 99 15.03 6.11 -26.52
N GLY A 100 16.25 5.55 -26.53
CA GLY A 100 17.29 5.92 -27.46
C GLY A 100 18.07 7.19 -27.06
N ILE A 101 17.87 7.69 -25.87
CA ILE A 101 18.58 8.84 -25.30
C ILE A 101 19.45 8.34 -24.15
N GLY A 102 20.78 8.44 -24.32
CA GLY A 102 21.73 8.12 -23.25
C GLY A 102 21.66 9.17 -22.15
N VAL A 103 21.36 8.73 -20.91
CA VAL A 103 21.30 9.60 -19.73
C VAL A 103 22.26 9.15 -18.64
N THR A 104 22.65 10.07 -17.79
CA THR A 104 23.48 9.79 -16.61
C THR A 104 22.96 10.63 -15.46
N ASP A 105 22.65 9.96 -14.33
CA ASP A 105 22.14 10.59 -13.12
C ASP A 105 20.93 11.52 -13.40
N SER A 106 20.03 11.06 -14.27
CA SER A 106 18.83 11.80 -14.64
C SER A 106 17.75 11.65 -13.56
N PRO A 107 17.18 12.76 -13.06
CA PRO A 107 16.11 12.73 -12.06
C PRO A 107 14.95 11.88 -12.53
N THR A 108 14.48 10.99 -11.67
CA THR A 108 13.40 10.08 -11.96
C THR A 108 12.45 10.05 -10.79
N SER A 109 11.15 10.15 -11.07
CA SER A 109 10.09 9.99 -10.08
C SER A 109 9.22 8.78 -10.40
N LEU A 110 8.79 8.09 -9.35
CA LEU A 110 7.91 6.92 -9.40
C LEU A 110 6.73 7.15 -8.45
N ASP A 111 5.55 7.41 -9.02
CA ASP A 111 4.27 7.49 -8.28
C ASP A 111 3.51 6.19 -8.49
N THR A 112 3.26 5.45 -7.41
CA THR A 112 2.59 4.17 -7.46
C THR A 112 1.31 4.19 -6.61
N LYS A 113 0.18 3.86 -7.23
CA LYS A 113 -1.11 3.67 -6.56
C LYS A 113 -1.45 2.20 -6.53
N GLN A 114 -1.71 1.69 -5.34
CA GLN A 114 -2.02 0.29 -5.12
C GLN A 114 -3.45 0.14 -4.61
N TYR A 115 -4.19 -0.78 -5.21
CA TYR A 115 -5.55 -1.14 -4.81
C TYR A 115 -5.59 -2.63 -4.55
N ASP A 116 -6.02 -3.02 -3.35
CA ASP A 116 -6.15 -4.41 -2.94
C ASP A 116 -7.63 -4.77 -2.81
N ILE A 117 -8.02 -5.89 -3.41
CA ILE A 117 -9.35 -6.50 -3.30
C ILE A 117 -9.16 -7.86 -2.66
N ILE A 118 -9.56 -8.01 -1.39
CA ILE A 118 -9.23 -9.15 -0.56
C ILE A 118 -10.49 -9.87 -0.11
N PRO A 119 -10.98 -10.86 -0.87
CA PRO A 119 -11.94 -11.83 -0.36
C PRO A 119 -11.26 -12.74 0.68
N TYR A 120 -11.87 -12.88 1.88
CA TYR A 120 -11.30 -13.67 2.96
C TYR A 120 -12.34 -14.43 3.77
N TYR A 121 -11.90 -15.47 4.49
CA TYR A 121 -12.71 -16.22 5.44
C TYR A 121 -12.10 -16.11 6.84
N ASN A 122 -12.97 -16.00 7.85
CA ASN A 122 -12.55 -16.13 9.23
C ASN A 122 -12.35 -17.62 9.53
N ILE A 123 -11.11 -18.02 9.80
CA ILE A 123 -10.75 -19.38 10.23
C ILE A 123 -10.94 -19.49 11.74
N LEU A 124 -10.63 -18.42 12.46
CA LEU A 124 -10.91 -18.27 13.88
C LEU A 124 -11.59 -16.91 14.07
N ASP A 125 -12.75 -16.89 14.72
CA ASP A 125 -13.53 -15.67 14.89
C ASP A 125 -13.74 -15.41 16.38
N ASN A 126 -13.03 -14.39 16.87
CA ASN A 126 -13.06 -13.92 18.27
C ASN A 126 -12.96 -15.03 19.33
N THR A 127 -12.33 -16.14 18.99
CA THR A 127 -12.10 -17.25 19.92
C THR A 127 -10.90 -16.93 20.80
N PHE A 128 -11.13 -16.89 22.13
CA PHE A 128 -10.10 -16.39 23.07
C PHE A 128 -9.54 -15.02 22.68
N TRP A 129 -10.46 -14.10 22.27
CA TRP A 129 -10.15 -12.74 21.83
C TRP A 129 -9.28 -12.65 20.57
N THR A 130 -9.12 -13.76 19.86
CA THR A 130 -8.28 -13.87 18.66
C THR A 130 -9.15 -14.11 17.43
N THR A 131 -8.84 -13.39 16.36
CA THR A 131 -9.39 -13.58 15.02
C THR A 131 -8.26 -13.94 14.07
N ILE A 132 -8.47 -14.96 13.23
CA ILE A 132 -7.55 -15.35 12.17
C ILE A 132 -8.33 -15.41 10.87
N ASP A 133 -7.87 -14.70 9.88
CA ASP A 133 -8.42 -14.62 8.54
C ASP A 133 -7.43 -15.18 7.53
N LEU A 134 -7.94 -15.92 6.54
CA LEU A 134 -7.19 -16.35 5.37
C LEU A 134 -7.96 -16.00 4.10
N GLY A 135 -7.25 -15.59 3.07
CA GLY A 135 -7.85 -15.17 1.81
C GLY A 135 -6.86 -15.08 0.67
N LEU A 136 -7.34 -14.45 -0.39
CA LEU A 136 -6.54 -14.05 -1.54
C LEU A 136 -6.59 -12.54 -1.66
N ASP A 137 -5.52 -11.94 -2.11
CA ASP A 137 -5.47 -10.53 -2.45
C ASP A 137 -5.28 -10.39 -3.96
N ILE A 138 -6.12 -9.59 -4.59
CA ILE A 138 -5.94 -9.14 -5.97
C ILE A 138 -5.41 -7.72 -5.88
N LYS A 139 -4.08 -7.60 -5.98
CA LYS A 139 -3.39 -6.31 -5.93
C LYS A 139 -3.26 -5.72 -7.32
N ILE A 140 -3.81 -4.53 -7.53
CA ILE A 140 -3.69 -3.74 -8.75
C ILE A 140 -2.69 -2.62 -8.46
N ILE A 141 -1.60 -2.60 -9.20
CA ILE A 141 -0.51 -1.64 -9.06
C ILE A 141 -0.50 -0.75 -10.29
N GLN A 142 -0.71 0.54 -10.12
CA GLN A 142 -0.59 1.55 -11.17
C GLN A 142 0.67 2.38 -10.88
N SER A 143 1.68 2.24 -11.72
CA SER A 143 2.96 2.95 -11.58
C SER A 143 3.08 4.00 -12.68
N HIS A 144 3.33 5.23 -12.30
CA HIS A 144 3.62 6.35 -13.19
C HIS A 144 5.07 6.76 -13.00
N THR A 145 5.86 6.59 -14.06
CA THR A 145 7.30 6.85 -14.05
C THR A 145 7.61 8.05 -14.97
N ILE A 146 8.32 9.02 -14.43
CA ILE A 146 8.82 10.18 -15.18
C ILE A 146 10.34 10.21 -15.08
N VAL A 147 11.03 10.37 -16.22
CA VAL A 147 12.47 10.59 -16.29
C VAL A 147 12.72 11.93 -16.97
N ASP A 148 13.44 12.82 -16.29
CA ASP A 148 13.81 14.14 -16.78
C ASP A 148 15.30 14.15 -17.15
N ALA A 149 15.62 14.51 -18.40
CA ALA A 149 17.00 14.73 -18.82
C ALA A 149 17.41 16.18 -18.55
N VAL A 150 18.55 16.35 -17.91
CA VAL A 150 19.21 17.65 -17.77
C VAL A 150 20.14 17.84 -18.95
N ASP A 151 19.75 18.57 -19.99
CA ASP A 151 20.64 18.94 -21.09
C ASP A 151 21.56 20.11 -20.68
N THR A 152 22.83 19.82 -20.38
CA THR A 152 23.83 20.83 -20.10
C THR A 152 24.52 21.37 -21.34
N THR A 153 24.21 20.83 -22.55
CA THR A 153 24.83 21.21 -23.81
C THR A 153 24.09 22.28 -24.62
N GLY A 154 22.84 22.64 -24.16
CA GLY A 154 22.01 23.66 -24.79
C GLY A 154 22.61 25.07 -24.70
N LEU A 155 22.57 25.79 -25.83
CA LEU A 155 22.90 27.18 -26.10
C LEU A 155 23.17 28.04 -24.83
N GLY A 156 24.46 28.12 -24.43
CA GLY A 156 24.93 29.05 -23.41
C GLY A 156 24.92 28.53 -21.96
N GLY A 157 24.88 27.23 -21.72
CA GLY A 157 24.97 26.65 -20.38
C GLY A 157 23.72 26.83 -19.52
N ILE A 158 22.56 27.01 -20.13
CA ILE A 158 21.28 26.97 -19.46
C ILE A 158 20.84 25.51 -19.44
N ALA A 159 20.77 24.92 -18.25
CA ALA A 159 20.18 23.62 -18.06
C ALA A 159 18.69 23.69 -18.46
N VAL A 160 18.29 22.86 -19.42
CA VAL A 160 16.89 22.71 -19.81
C VAL A 160 16.43 21.36 -19.28
N ASP A 161 15.56 21.39 -18.30
CA ASP A 161 14.84 20.21 -17.84
C ASP A 161 13.84 19.78 -18.92
N THR A 162 14.02 18.58 -19.46
CA THR A 162 13.13 18.05 -20.49
C THR A 162 12.73 16.64 -20.09
N THR A 163 11.43 16.39 -19.92
CA THR A 163 10.90 15.04 -19.72
C THR A 163 11.15 14.21 -20.99
N ILE A 164 11.93 13.14 -20.84
CA ILE A 164 12.26 12.21 -21.93
C ILE A 164 11.48 10.90 -21.86
N TYR A 165 10.93 10.60 -20.71
CA TYR A 165 10.09 9.43 -20.49
C TYR A 165 8.93 9.78 -19.56
N ASP A 166 7.73 9.41 -19.96
CA ASP A 166 6.49 9.55 -19.17
C ASP A 166 5.61 8.37 -19.51
N SER A 167 5.44 7.45 -18.58
CA SER A 167 4.66 6.23 -18.79
C SER A 167 3.86 5.86 -17.55
N THR A 168 2.68 5.33 -17.80
CA THR A 168 1.83 4.74 -16.77
C THR A 168 1.57 3.27 -17.10
N ASP A 169 1.98 2.40 -16.20
CA ASP A 169 1.80 0.96 -16.32
C ASP A 169 0.83 0.44 -15.25
N THR A 170 0.08 -0.60 -15.60
CA THR A 170 -0.83 -1.25 -14.66
C THR A 170 -0.55 -2.75 -14.62
N THR A 171 -0.23 -3.24 -13.43
CA THR A 171 0.03 -4.65 -13.17
C THR A 171 -0.96 -5.21 -12.17
N VAL A 172 -1.43 -6.43 -12.38
CA VAL A 172 -2.32 -7.15 -11.47
C VAL A 172 -1.61 -8.38 -10.93
N VAL A 173 -1.48 -8.47 -9.61
CA VAL A 173 -0.75 -9.54 -8.93
C VAL A 173 -1.67 -10.23 -7.92
N PRO A 174 -1.89 -11.56 -8.03
CA PRO A 174 -2.59 -12.32 -6.99
C PRO A 174 -1.63 -12.67 -5.85
N LEU A 175 -2.02 -12.42 -4.59
CA LEU A 175 -1.22 -12.77 -3.40
C LEU A 175 -2.05 -13.64 -2.44
N LEU A 176 -1.37 -14.44 -1.64
CA LEU A 176 -1.96 -15.07 -0.48
C LEU A 176 -2.11 -14.02 0.62
N TYR A 177 -3.25 -14.03 1.30
CA TYR A 177 -3.55 -13.12 2.41
C TYR A 177 -3.76 -13.90 3.70
N ALA A 178 -3.13 -13.44 4.76
CA ALA A 178 -3.37 -13.89 6.12
C ALA A 178 -3.41 -12.70 7.07
N ARG A 179 -4.31 -12.73 8.06
CA ARG A 179 -4.42 -11.73 9.11
C ARG A 179 -4.64 -12.39 10.46
N ALA A 180 -3.98 -11.88 11.48
CA ALA A 180 -4.21 -12.24 12.86
C ALA A 180 -4.49 -10.98 13.68
N ARG A 181 -5.53 -10.99 14.51
CA ARG A 181 -5.91 -9.91 15.39
C ARG A 181 -6.17 -10.42 16.80
N VAL A 182 -5.68 -9.71 17.80
CA VAL A 182 -5.98 -9.95 19.21
C VAL A 182 -6.61 -8.71 19.80
N GLN A 183 -7.77 -8.87 20.44
CA GLN A 183 -8.43 -7.81 21.19
C GLN A 183 -8.20 -8.04 22.68
N VAL A 184 -7.57 -7.10 23.37
CA VAL A 184 -7.34 -7.24 24.83
C VAL A 184 -8.67 -7.06 25.57
N PRO A 185 -9.15 -8.08 26.30
CA PRO A 185 -10.45 -8.03 26.92
C PRO A 185 -10.53 -6.92 27.96
N MET A 186 -11.72 -6.32 28.09
CA MET A 186 -12.00 -5.22 29.02
C MET A 186 -11.18 -3.95 28.78
N THR A 187 -10.54 -3.83 27.64
CA THR A 187 -9.80 -2.64 27.26
C THR A 187 -10.17 -2.21 25.83
N GLY A 188 -9.80 -0.99 25.46
CA GLY A 188 -9.90 -0.52 24.06
C GLY A 188 -8.75 -0.99 23.17
N PHE A 189 -7.75 -1.71 23.69
CA PHE A 189 -6.56 -2.07 22.95
C PHE A 189 -6.75 -3.30 22.06
N GLY A 190 -6.24 -3.21 20.84
CA GLY A 190 -6.11 -4.31 19.90
C GLY A 190 -4.72 -4.34 19.27
N ALA A 191 -4.31 -5.51 18.84
CA ALA A 191 -3.11 -5.72 18.02
C ALA A 191 -3.47 -6.53 16.79
N GLU A 192 -2.92 -6.17 15.65
CA GLU A 192 -3.20 -6.83 14.36
C GLU A 192 -1.92 -6.93 13.56
N THR A 193 -1.76 -8.05 12.88
CA THR A 193 -0.79 -8.22 11.81
C THR A 193 -1.46 -8.81 10.60
N ASP A 194 -1.09 -8.36 9.41
CA ASP A 194 -1.48 -8.96 8.15
C ASP A 194 -0.27 -9.12 7.23
N VAL A 195 -0.36 -10.13 6.39
CA VAL A 195 0.67 -10.53 5.44
C VAL A 195 0.01 -10.83 4.11
N LYS A 196 0.54 -10.24 3.05
CA LYS A 196 0.20 -10.53 1.66
C LYS A 196 1.49 -10.98 0.98
N VAL A 197 1.48 -12.11 0.30
CA VAL A 197 2.70 -12.68 -0.26
C VAL A 197 2.42 -13.51 -1.50
N ILE A 198 3.30 -13.39 -2.48
CA ILE A 198 3.48 -14.37 -3.57
C ILE A 198 4.97 -14.55 -3.81
N SER A 199 5.37 -15.77 -4.14
CA SER A 199 6.73 -16.08 -4.62
C SER A 199 6.68 -17.28 -5.54
N ASP A 200 7.45 -17.24 -6.62
CA ASP A 200 7.71 -18.37 -7.51
C ASP A 200 9.12 -18.96 -7.31
N GLY A 201 9.84 -18.47 -6.29
CA GLY A 201 11.22 -18.86 -5.96
C GLY A 201 12.28 -17.90 -6.51
N THR A 202 11.97 -17.14 -7.54
CA THR A 202 12.84 -16.11 -8.14
C THR A 202 12.23 -14.72 -7.94
N ASN A 203 10.94 -14.58 -8.24
CA ASN A 203 10.20 -13.35 -8.05
C ASN A 203 9.43 -13.41 -6.74
N THR A 204 9.45 -12.34 -5.98
CA THR A 204 8.75 -12.27 -4.70
C THR A 204 8.13 -10.88 -4.52
N LEU A 205 6.86 -10.85 -4.16
CA LEU A 205 6.19 -9.66 -3.66
C LEU A 205 5.60 -9.98 -2.29
N TYR A 206 5.97 -9.20 -1.28
CA TYR A 206 5.30 -9.26 0.00
C TYR A 206 4.95 -7.87 0.54
N ASP A 207 3.91 -7.85 1.35
CA ASP A 207 3.42 -6.66 2.05
C ASP A 207 3.00 -7.12 3.46
N ILE A 208 3.73 -6.66 4.45
CA ILE A 208 3.55 -7.05 5.85
C ILE A 208 3.23 -5.80 6.64
N ARG A 209 2.18 -5.88 7.44
CA ARG A 209 1.78 -4.81 8.33
C ARG A 209 1.55 -5.34 9.74
N ALA A 210 2.04 -4.61 10.74
CA ALA A 210 1.76 -4.84 12.15
C ALA A 210 1.30 -3.55 12.80
N LYS A 211 0.23 -3.60 13.60
CA LYS A 211 -0.33 -2.42 14.27
C LYS A 211 -0.82 -2.72 15.67
N VAL A 212 -0.91 -1.67 16.46
CA VAL A 212 -1.74 -1.56 17.64
C VAL A 212 -2.78 -0.49 17.42
N ASP A 213 -3.96 -0.71 17.99
CA ASP A 213 -5.05 0.26 17.94
C ASP A 213 -5.69 0.43 19.31
N TYR A 214 -6.29 1.61 19.51
CA TYR A 214 -7.07 1.92 20.68
C TYR A 214 -8.44 2.42 20.27
N THR A 215 -9.49 1.70 20.66
CA THR A 215 -10.90 2.02 20.38
C THR A 215 -11.49 2.79 21.55
N PHE A 216 -12.10 3.93 21.24
CA PHE A 216 -12.84 4.74 22.19
C PHE A 216 -14.30 4.30 22.23
N ASP A 217 -14.73 3.77 23.35
CA ASP A 217 -16.14 3.37 23.56
C ASP A 217 -16.96 4.58 24.00
N ILE A 218 -17.11 5.55 23.09
CA ILE A 218 -17.82 6.82 23.35
C ILE A 218 -19.25 6.78 22.84
N PHE A 219 -19.46 6.07 21.72
CA PHE A 219 -20.76 6.01 21.06
C PHE A 219 -21.22 4.55 20.90
N PRO A 220 -22.52 4.27 21.07
CA PRO A 220 -23.02 2.90 21.06
C PRO A 220 -23.00 2.22 19.68
N ILE A 221 -22.92 2.97 18.58
CA ILE A 221 -23.02 2.44 17.22
C ILE A 221 -21.71 2.63 16.44
N VAL A 222 -21.05 3.76 16.63
CA VAL A 222 -19.84 4.10 15.90
C VAL A 222 -18.71 4.28 16.91
N GLN A 223 -17.72 3.43 16.85
CA GLN A 223 -16.56 3.48 17.75
C GLN A 223 -15.35 4.03 17.00
N PRO A 224 -14.94 5.27 17.27
CA PRO A 224 -13.70 5.79 16.74
C PRO A 224 -12.50 5.08 17.38
N ALA A 225 -11.43 4.91 16.61
CA ALA A 225 -10.19 4.34 17.10
C ALA A 225 -8.99 5.04 16.46
N LEU A 226 -7.86 4.96 17.15
CA LEU A 226 -6.55 5.35 16.64
C LEU A 226 -5.77 4.08 16.30
N GLU A 227 -5.04 4.11 15.21
CA GLU A 227 -4.10 3.04 14.85
C GLU A 227 -2.69 3.61 14.62
N VAL A 228 -1.70 2.85 15.05
CA VAL A 228 -0.29 3.09 14.76
C VAL A 228 0.38 1.76 14.49
N GLY A 229 1.27 1.74 13.51
CA GLY A 229 1.93 0.50 13.12
C GLY A 229 3.16 0.71 12.25
N TYR A 230 3.68 -0.41 11.77
CA TYR A 230 4.79 -0.48 10.85
C TYR A 230 4.41 -1.34 9.66
N ARG A 231 4.76 -0.88 8.45
CA ARG A 231 4.50 -1.58 7.20
C ARG A 231 5.80 -1.74 6.43
N VAL A 232 5.96 -2.90 5.80
CA VAL A 232 7.04 -3.22 4.89
C VAL A 232 6.45 -3.82 3.62
N GLN A 233 6.82 -3.27 2.48
CA GLN A 233 6.55 -3.85 1.17
C GLN A 233 7.87 -4.10 0.46
N GLN A 234 8.04 -5.27 -0.14
CA GLN A 234 9.19 -5.58 -0.98
C GLN A 234 8.73 -6.24 -2.27
N LEU A 235 9.30 -5.80 -3.37
CA LEU A 235 9.17 -6.38 -4.69
C LEU A 235 10.57 -6.78 -5.17
N THR A 236 10.76 -8.08 -5.41
CA THR A 236 11.95 -8.62 -6.05
C THR A 236 11.53 -9.32 -7.32
N VAL A 237 12.11 -8.93 -8.45
CA VAL A 237 11.90 -9.56 -9.77
C VAL A 237 13.26 -9.80 -10.40
N ASP A 238 13.47 -11.01 -10.91
CA ASP A 238 14.64 -11.39 -11.70
C ASP A 238 14.17 -12.33 -12.81
N ASP A 239 13.98 -11.79 -14.00
CA ASP A 239 13.59 -12.55 -15.21
C ASP A 239 14.77 -12.71 -16.21
N GLY A 240 15.98 -12.41 -15.76
CA GLY A 240 17.22 -12.47 -16.55
C GLY A 240 17.52 -11.19 -17.30
N ASP A 241 16.56 -10.53 -17.88
CA ASP A 241 16.73 -9.25 -18.58
C ASP A 241 16.36 -8.03 -17.70
N THR A 242 15.47 -8.23 -16.74
CA THR A 242 15.03 -7.21 -15.79
C THR A 242 15.31 -7.65 -14.35
N GLN A 243 15.99 -6.82 -13.58
CA GLN A 243 16.19 -7.02 -12.15
C GLN A 243 15.61 -5.84 -11.39
N VAL A 244 14.71 -6.15 -10.45
CA VAL A 244 14.04 -5.17 -9.57
C VAL A 244 14.20 -5.64 -8.14
N ASP A 245 14.65 -4.77 -7.27
CA ASP A 245 14.64 -4.96 -5.82
C ASP A 245 14.20 -3.63 -5.18
N LEU A 246 12.94 -3.51 -4.86
CA LEU A 246 12.34 -2.31 -4.29
C LEU A 246 11.80 -2.62 -2.89
N ASN A 247 12.17 -1.81 -1.93
CA ASN A 247 11.72 -1.92 -0.54
C ASN A 247 11.15 -0.60 -0.05
N TYR A 248 9.97 -0.65 0.54
CA TYR A 248 9.28 0.47 1.18
C TYR A 248 8.94 0.09 2.60
N ALA A 249 9.51 0.79 3.57
CA ALA A 249 9.32 0.48 4.96
C ALA A 249 9.08 1.74 5.79
N GLY A 250 8.25 1.65 6.83
CA GLY A 250 8.07 2.78 7.71
C GLY A 250 6.87 2.71 8.65
N LEU A 251 6.82 3.69 9.54
CA LEU A 251 5.73 3.86 10.48
C LEU A 251 4.50 4.46 9.78
N TYR A 252 3.33 3.99 10.19
CA TYR A 252 2.07 4.60 9.77
C TYR A 252 1.18 4.91 10.98
N ALA A 253 0.30 5.88 10.82
CA ALA A 253 -0.69 6.24 11.82
C ALA A 253 -1.97 6.72 11.16
N GLY A 254 -3.11 6.44 11.78
CA GLY A 254 -4.41 6.80 11.23
C GLY A 254 -5.55 6.75 12.20
N LEU A 255 -6.71 7.07 11.66
CA LEU A 255 -8.00 7.02 12.34
C LEU A 255 -8.80 5.84 11.78
N MET A 256 -9.55 5.20 12.66
CA MET A 256 -10.45 4.10 12.32
C MET A 256 -11.84 4.39 12.85
N LEU A 257 -12.84 3.82 12.18
CA LEU A 257 -14.22 3.75 12.63
C LEU A 257 -14.67 2.28 12.60
N ARG A 258 -15.35 1.86 13.65
CA ARG A 258 -15.96 0.53 13.79
C ARG A 258 -17.45 0.66 13.98
N PHE A 259 -18.22 -0.18 13.26
CA PHE A 259 -19.68 -0.22 13.27
C PHE A 259 -20.18 -1.61 13.62
#